data_8f47e9f9a8d8bf70fd0873418c503804
#
_entry.id   8f47e9f9a8d8bf70fd0873418c503804
#
_cell.length_a   1.000
_cell.length_b   1.000
_cell.length_c   1.000
_cell.angle_alpha   90.00
_cell.angle_beta   90.00
_cell.angle_gamma   90.00
#
_symmetry.space_group_name_H-M   'P 1'
#
loop_
_entity.id
_entity.type
_entity.pdbx_description
1 polymer ?
#
loop_
_entity_poly.entity_id
_entity_poly.type
_entity_poly.pdbx_seq_one_letter_code
_entity_poly.pdbx_strand_id
1 'polypeptide(L)'
;MCRKPGTVAITYDDGPYIYTNEVLNKFAAAGFKATFFVTGINLGKGAIDEQWRDVINRMIADGHQVASHTWSHQDLSAITEAEVYDQMVKNEMAIRNIIGKYPTYMRPPYSSCNEVCQNVMQELGYVISYFDLDTDDYNQLTRERIEVAKNNFRNAVNPANPATQSKLAIAHDIHELTALNLTVTMIETLQARGFKGVTMGECMNEPEANWYRDSTPGTSAPSSTRVSTAGPTSTPTGTVSTDGFCGTGTEGKDQICLGSVFGNCCSQYGYCGSSVSDFQYTTPYPFD
;
A
#
# COMPACT_ATOMS: atom_id res chain seq x y z
N MET A 1 1.69 -15.28 -5.46
CA MET A 1 0.47 -16.11 -5.68
C MET A 1 -0.06 -16.61 -4.35
N CYS A 2 -1.37 -16.69 -4.21
CA CYS A 2 -2.02 -17.25 -3.01
C CYS A 2 -1.54 -18.67 -2.68
N ARG A 3 -1.46 -19.01 -1.40
CA ARG A 3 -0.95 -20.30 -0.90
C ARG A 3 -1.98 -21.07 -0.08
N LYS A 4 -3.08 -20.41 0.31
CA LYS A 4 -4.15 -21.01 1.14
C LYS A 4 -5.26 -21.53 0.25
N PRO A 5 -5.42 -22.86 0.05
CA PRO A 5 -6.50 -23.42 -0.75
C PRO A 5 -7.87 -22.98 -0.25
N GLY A 6 -8.85 -22.92 -1.15
CA GLY A 6 -10.21 -22.51 -0.83
C GLY A 6 -10.40 -21.00 -0.68
N THR A 7 -9.37 -20.21 -0.94
CA THR A 7 -9.43 -18.75 -0.82
C THR A 7 -9.19 -18.04 -2.15
N VAL A 8 -9.85 -16.91 -2.33
CA VAL A 8 -9.58 -15.96 -3.40
C VAL A 8 -9.42 -14.58 -2.78
N ALA A 9 -8.29 -13.93 -3.02
CA ALA A 9 -8.12 -12.53 -2.69
C ALA A 9 -8.55 -11.67 -3.87
N ILE A 10 -9.65 -10.93 -3.70
CA ILE A 10 -10.02 -9.87 -4.62
C ILE A 10 -9.27 -8.61 -4.16
N THR A 11 -8.53 -8.00 -5.06
CA THR A 11 -7.77 -6.78 -4.78
C THR A 11 -8.21 -5.65 -5.68
N TYR A 12 -8.22 -4.44 -5.12
CA TYR A 12 -8.58 -3.22 -5.84
C TYR A 12 -7.42 -2.25 -5.83
N ASP A 13 -7.09 -1.72 -7.01
CA ASP A 13 -6.03 -0.75 -7.20
C ASP A 13 -6.60 0.66 -7.43
N ASP A 14 -5.77 1.70 -7.28
CA ASP A 14 -6.02 3.11 -7.55
C ASP A 14 -6.89 3.87 -6.54
N GLY A 15 -7.74 3.18 -5.80
CA GLY A 15 -8.64 3.78 -4.82
C GLY A 15 -7.92 4.52 -3.67
N PRO A 16 -8.68 4.99 -2.68
CA PRO A 16 -10.14 5.05 -2.65
C PRO A 16 -10.71 6.10 -3.61
N TYR A 17 -11.95 5.89 -4.04
CA TYR A 17 -12.69 6.81 -4.90
C TYR A 17 -14.19 6.82 -4.53
N ILE A 18 -14.99 7.58 -5.26
CA ILE A 18 -16.41 7.80 -4.95
C ILE A 18 -17.25 6.51 -4.88
N TYR A 19 -16.79 5.42 -5.51
CA TYR A 19 -17.51 4.14 -5.51
C TYR A 19 -17.00 3.13 -4.45
N THR A 20 -15.89 3.42 -3.77
CA THR A 20 -15.24 2.49 -2.83
C THR A 20 -16.18 2.07 -1.70
N ASN A 21 -16.99 2.99 -1.15
CA ASN A 21 -17.95 2.64 -0.11
C ASN A 21 -19.00 1.60 -0.56
N GLU A 22 -19.40 1.62 -1.85
CA GLU A 22 -20.30 0.61 -2.39
C GLU A 22 -19.63 -0.76 -2.49
N VAL A 23 -18.35 -0.80 -2.81
CA VAL A 23 -17.56 -2.05 -2.75
C VAL A 23 -17.53 -2.58 -1.32
N LEU A 24 -17.20 -1.75 -0.34
CA LEU A 24 -17.17 -2.13 1.08
C LEU A 24 -18.52 -2.67 1.57
N ASN A 25 -19.64 -2.03 1.19
CA ASN A 25 -20.99 -2.51 1.51
C ASN A 25 -21.24 -3.93 1.01
N LYS A 26 -20.82 -4.24 -0.23
CA LYS A 26 -21.02 -5.56 -0.85
C LYS A 26 -20.18 -6.65 -0.15
N PHE A 27 -18.93 -6.33 0.19
CA PHE A 27 -18.07 -7.24 0.94
C PHE A 27 -18.61 -7.51 2.35
N ALA A 28 -19.06 -6.47 3.05
CA ALA A 28 -19.69 -6.60 4.37
C ALA A 28 -20.92 -7.50 4.31
N ALA A 29 -21.81 -7.31 3.34
CA ALA A 29 -23.01 -8.13 3.14
C ALA A 29 -22.69 -9.61 2.85
N ALA A 30 -21.58 -9.89 2.18
CA ALA A 30 -21.12 -11.24 1.87
C ALA A 30 -20.31 -11.89 2.99
N GLY A 31 -19.87 -11.13 4.00
CA GLY A 31 -18.93 -11.58 5.03
C GLY A 31 -17.53 -11.87 4.49
N PHE A 32 -17.16 -11.28 3.35
CA PHE A 32 -15.88 -11.42 2.68
C PHE A 32 -14.95 -10.25 2.98
N LYS A 33 -13.65 -10.43 2.71
CA LYS A 33 -12.62 -9.40 2.84
C LYS A 33 -11.89 -9.18 1.51
N ALA A 34 -11.31 -8.01 1.36
CA ALA A 34 -10.54 -7.61 0.18
C ALA A 34 -9.23 -6.93 0.59
N THR A 35 -8.35 -6.71 -0.37
CA THR A 35 -7.18 -5.84 -0.18
C THR A 35 -7.28 -4.66 -1.12
N PHE A 36 -7.02 -3.45 -0.60
CA PHE A 36 -7.02 -2.21 -1.35
C PHE A 36 -5.59 -1.68 -1.46
N PHE A 37 -5.07 -1.64 -2.67
CA PHE A 37 -3.81 -0.98 -2.99
C PHE A 37 -4.09 0.49 -3.30
N VAL A 38 -3.92 1.33 -2.30
CA VAL A 38 -4.35 2.73 -2.36
C VAL A 38 -3.24 3.62 -2.91
N THR A 39 -3.61 4.56 -3.79
CA THR A 39 -2.73 5.65 -4.24
C THR A 39 -2.94 6.91 -3.40
N GLY A 40 -1.88 7.71 -3.23
CA GLY A 40 -1.92 8.93 -2.42
C GLY A 40 -2.80 10.04 -3.01
N ILE A 41 -2.57 10.40 -4.29
CA ILE A 41 -3.25 11.54 -4.96
C ILE A 41 -3.71 11.26 -6.39
N ASN A 42 -3.82 10.03 -6.80
CA ASN A 42 -4.21 9.68 -8.17
C ASN A 42 -5.60 10.26 -8.53
N LEU A 43 -5.89 10.45 -9.82
CA LEU A 43 -7.19 10.86 -10.37
C LEU A 43 -7.71 12.24 -9.93
N GLY A 44 -6.86 13.09 -9.39
CA GLY A 44 -7.30 14.40 -8.90
C GLY A 44 -8.21 14.32 -7.66
N LYS A 45 -8.20 13.18 -6.95
CA LYS A 45 -9.05 12.93 -5.77
C LYS A 45 -8.62 13.68 -4.50
N GLY A 46 -7.50 14.42 -4.54
CA GLY A 46 -6.85 15.00 -3.36
C GLY A 46 -6.04 13.97 -2.58
N ALA A 47 -5.34 14.42 -1.55
CA ALA A 47 -4.54 13.55 -0.69
C ALA A 47 -5.44 12.62 0.15
N ILE A 48 -5.04 11.35 0.26
CA ILE A 48 -5.86 10.35 0.96
C ILE A 48 -5.98 10.62 2.46
N ASP A 49 -4.97 11.20 3.06
CA ASP A 49 -4.99 11.57 4.48
C ASP A 49 -5.72 12.89 4.79
N GLU A 50 -6.17 13.59 3.76
CA GLU A 50 -7.05 14.76 3.89
C GLU A 50 -8.50 14.43 3.53
N GLN A 51 -8.72 13.80 2.37
CA GLN A 51 -10.04 13.66 1.77
C GLN A 51 -10.69 12.27 2.03
N TRP A 52 -9.90 11.23 2.34
CA TRP A 52 -10.35 9.83 2.32
C TRP A 52 -10.08 9.06 3.63
N ARG A 53 -9.77 9.77 4.71
CA ARG A 53 -9.48 9.16 6.02
C ARG A 53 -10.58 8.22 6.47
N ASP A 54 -11.84 8.63 6.36
CA ASP A 54 -12.99 7.86 6.86
C ASP A 54 -13.16 6.57 6.07
N VAL A 55 -12.96 6.61 4.76
CA VAL A 55 -13.06 5.41 3.89
C VAL A 55 -11.95 4.41 4.21
N ILE A 56 -10.70 4.88 4.38
CA ILE A 56 -9.57 4.01 4.71
C ILE A 56 -9.70 3.46 6.14
N ASN A 57 -10.13 4.27 7.11
CA ASN A 57 -10.42 3.79 8.45
C ASN A 57 -11.53 2.73 8.45
N ARG A 58 -12.56 2.90 7.61
CA ARG A 58 -13.59 1.90 7.41
C ARG A 58 -13.04 0.60 6.82
N MET A 59 -12.14 0.66 5.83
CA MET A 59 -11.49 -0.54 5.30
C MET A 59 -10.86 -1.36 6.42
N ILE A 60 -10.12 -0.70 7.32
CA ILE A 60 -9.48 -1.37 8.46
C ILE A 60 -10.51 -1.90 9.46
N ALA A 61 -11.51 -1.10 9.83
CA ALA A 61 -12.56 -1.49 10.78
C ALA A 61 -13.38 -2.69 10.29
N ASP A 62 -13.64 -2.75 8.98
CA ASP A 62 -14.34 -3.87 8.34
C ASP A 62 -13.43 -5.11 8.13
N GLY A 63 -12.14 -5.04 8.52
CA GLY A 63 -11.16 -6.13 8.45
C GLY A 63 -10.59 -6.36 7.05
N HIS A 64 -10.62 -5.36 6.19
CA HIS A 64 -9.90 -5.37 4.91
C HIS A 64 -8.42 -5.05 5.12
N GLN A 65 -7.59 -5.39 4.15
CA GLN A 65 -6.18 -5.00 4.13
C GLN A 65 -5.97 -3.76 3.26
N VAL A 66 -5.22 -2.79 3.77
CA VAL A 66 -4.76 -1.61 3.03
C VAL A 66 -3.30 -1.79 2.69
N ALA A 67 -2.94 -1.59 1.43
CA ALA A 67 -1.60 -1.73 0.89
C ALA A 67 -1.24 -0.51 0.02
N SER A 68 0.04 -0.35 -0.32
CA SER A 68 0.50 0.81 -1.08
C SER A 68 0.42 0.59 -2.59
N HIS A 69 -0.08 1.60 -3.32
CA HIS A 69 -0.01 1.67 -4.78
C HIS A 69 0.70 2.94 -5.26
N THR A 70 1.71 3.38 -4.51
CA THR A 70 2.47 4.61 -4.72
C THR A 70 1.69 5.90 -4.45
N TRP A 71 2.37 7.05 -4.46
CA TRP A 71 1.76 8.34 -4.20
C TRP A 71 0.88 8.82 -5.35
N SER A 72 1.45 8.92 -6.56
CA SER A 72 0.78 9.54 -7.72
C SER A 72 0.67 8.63 -8.94
N HIS A 73 0.81 7.30 -8.74
CA HIS A 73 0.65 6.29 -9.80
C HIS A 73 1.63 6.44 -10.96
N GLN A 74 2.90 6.78 -10.69
CA GLN A 74 3.92 6.83 -11.73
C GLN A 74 4.46 5.42 -12.04
N ASP A 75 4.90 5.22 -13.28
CA ASP A 75 5.64 4.00 -13.66
C ASP A 75 7.02 4.00 -12.97
N LEU A 76 7.18 3.13 -11.98
CA LEU A 76 8.39 3.06 -11.15
C LEU A 76 9.63 2.61 -11.93
N SER A 77 9.48 2.06 -13.13
CA SER A 77 10.60 1.72 -14.00
C SER A 77 11.04 2.87 -14.90
N ALA A 78 10.25 3.95 -14.98
CA ALA A 78 10.49 5.09 -15.84
C ALA A 78 11.00 6.34 -15.10
N ILE A 79 11.13 6.27 -13.79
CA ILE A 79 11.58 7.36 -12.91
C ILE A 79 12.90 7.01 -12.22
N THR A 80 13.54 8.02 -11.64
CA THR A 80 14.81 7.85 -10.90
C THR A 80 14.59 7.13 -9.57
N GLU A 81 15.65 6.57 -9.00
CA GLU A 81 15.64 5.94 -7.69
C GLU A 81 15.08 6.86 -6.60
N ALA A 82 15.50 8.13 -6.57
CA ALA A 82 15.00 9.12 -5.62
C ALA A 82 13.50 9.35 -5.77
N GLU A 83 12.98 9.40 -7.00
CA GLU A 83 11.55 9.51 -7.24
C GLU A 83 10.79 8.24 -6.85
N VAL A 84 11.39 7.04 -6.99
CA VAL A 84 10.79 5.80 -6.49
C VAL A 84 10.63 5.84 -4.97
N TYR A 85 11.67 6.27 -4.25
CA TYR A 85 11.59 6.51 -2.80
C TYR A 85 10.48 7.51 -2.46
N ASP A 86 10.43 8.64 -3.15
CA ASP A 86 9.44 9.70 -2.93
C ASP A 86 8.00 9.16 -3.11
N GLN A 87 7.75 8.40 -4.18
CA GLN A 87 6.46 7.75 -4.44
C GLN A 87 6.02 6.80 -3.30
N MET A 88 6.95 6.04 -2.76
CA MET A 88 6.65 5.07 -1.71
C MET A 88 6.49 5.72 -0.35
N VAL A 89 7.44 6.59 0.03
CA VAL A 89 7.47 7.21 1.37
C VAL A 89 6.32 8.20 1.54
N LYS A 90 5.99 9.02 0.55
CA LYS A 90 4.82 9.90 0.63
C LYS A 90 3.53 9.11 0.86
N ASN A 91 3.34 8.01 0.14
CA ASN A 91 2.14 7.20 0.29
C ASN A 91 2.08 6.46 1.64
N GLU A 92 3.19 5.87 2.08
CA GLU A 92 3.21 5.19 3.40
C GLU A 92 2.99 6.16 4.56
N MET A 93 3.52 7.40 4.45
CA MET A 93 3.28 8.44 5.46
C MET A 93 1.81 8.86 5.50
N ALA A 94 1.17 9.05 4.35
CA ALA A 94 -0.26 9.34 4.28
C ALA A 94 -1.10 8.19 4.86
N ILE A 95 -0.79 6.93 4.52
CA ILE A 95 -1.47 5.77 5.11
C ILE A 95 -1.25 5.74 6.63
N ARG A 96 -0.01 5.92 7.09
CA ARG A 96 0.32 5.95 8.52
C ARG A 96 -0.41 7.07 9.25
N ASN A 97 -0.55 8.25 8.67
CA ASN A 97 -1.30 9.37 9.24
C ASN A 97 -2.79 9.02 9.46
N ILE A 98 -3.32 8.03 8.73
CA ILE A 98 -4.70 7.57 8.84
C ILE A 98 -4.83 6.45 9.86
N ILE A 99 -4.05 5.36 9.68
CA ILE A 99 -4.23 4.10 10.41
C ILE A 99 -3.19 3.84 11.50
N GLY A 100 -2.22 4.75 11.68
CA GLY A 100 -1.16 4.65 12.69
C GLY A 100 -0.07 3.62 12.41
N LYS A 101 -0.08 2.99 11.23
CA LYS A 101 0.85 1.91 10.83
C LYS A 101 1.30 2.08 9.39
N TYR A 102 2.45 1.53 9.05
CA TYR A 102 2.97 1.48 7.68
C TYR A 102 2.58 0.16 7.01
N PRO A 103 2.08 0.15 5.75
CA PRO A 103 1.84 -1.10 5.03
C PRO A 103 3.16 -1.80 4.68
N THR A 104 3.13 -3.13 4.63
CA THR A 104 4.28 -3.94 4.20
C THR A 104 4.10 -4.52 2.80
N TYR A 105 2.95 -4.33 2.19
CA TYR A 105 2.65 -4.77 0.85
C TYR A 105 2.45 -3.59 -0.09
N MET A 106 2.97 -3.73 -1.30
CA MET A 106 2.74 -2.78 -2.38
C MET A 106 2.46 -3.51 -3.69
N ARG A 107 1.81 -2.82 -4.61
CA ARG A 107 1.72 -3.21 -6.01
C ARG A 107 2.25 -2.06 -6.86
N PRO A 108 3.21 -2.31 -7.78
CA PRO A 108 3.70 -1.25 -8.65
C PRO A 108 2.64 -0.90 -9.72
N PRO A 109 2.42 0.39 -9.99
CA PRO A 109 1.62 0.83 -11.13
C PRO A 109 2.05 0.14 -12.42
N TYR A 110 1.09 -0.19 -13.27
CA TYR A 110 1.31 -0.87 -14.57
C TYR A 110 2.03 -2.23 -14.44
N SER A 111 2.09 -2.82 -13.24
CA SER A 111 2.93 -4.00 -12.95
C SER A 111 4.41 -3.80 -13.30
N SER A 112 4.88 -2.54 -13.33
CA SER A 112 6.20 -2.13 -13.78
C SER A 112 7.12 -1.85 -12.60
N CYS A 113 8.14 -2.70 -12.40
CA CYS A 113 9.13 -2.55 -11.33
C CYS A 113 10.45 -3.21 -11.77
N ASN A 114 11.37 -2.40 -12.29
CA ASN A 114 12.70 -2.80 -12.71
C ASN A 114 13.62 -3.09 -11.48
N GLU A 115 14.89 -3.38 -11.72
CA GLU A 115 15.85 -3.68 -10.66
C GLU A 115 16.01 -2.52 -9.65
N VAL A 116 16.02 -1.27 -10.11
CA VAL A 116 16.09 -0.09 -9.23
C VAL A 116 14.86 -0.05 -8.31
N CYS A 117 13.67 -0.19 -8.86
CA CYS A 117 12.44 -0.26 -8.08
C CYS A 117 12.48 -1.43 -7.06
N GLN A 118 12.91 -2.61 -7.48
CA GLN A 118 12.98 -3.79 -6.59
C GLN A 118 13.96 -3.57 -5.43
N ASN A 119 15.11 -2.94 -5.68
CA ASN A 119 16.08 -2.61 -4.64
C ASN A 119 15.48 -1.64 -3.61
N VAL A 120 14.82 -0.57 -4.06
CA VAL A 120 14.12 0.38 -3.17
C VAL A 120 13.04 -0.33 -2.35
N MET A 121 12.24 -1.21 -2.97
CA MET A 121 11.22 -1.98 -2.22
C MET A 121 11.84 -2.89 -1.16
N GLN A 122 12.98 -3.52 -1.48
CA GLN A 122 13.71 -4.34 -0.52
C GLN A 122 14.23 -3.49 0.66
N GLU A 123 14.82 -2.33 0.39
CA GLU A 123 15.32 -1.42 1.41
C GLU A 123 14.22 -0.89 2.32
N LEU A 124 13.06 -0.53 1.74
CA LEU A 124 11.90 -0.07 2.49
C LEU A 124 11.12 -1.22 3.17
N GLY A 125 11.51 -2.48 2.93
CA GLY A 125 10.89 -3.67 3.53
C GLY A 125 9.50 -3.98 2.97
N TYR A 126 9.26 -3.66 1.69
CA TYR A 126 8.00 -3.98 1.01
C TYR A 126 8.02 -5.34 0.33
N VAL A 127 6.89 -6.03 0.41
CA VAL A 127 6.56 -7.19 -0.41
C VAL A 127 5.85 -6.71 -1.67
N ILE A 128 6.47 -6.92 -2.84
CA ILE A 128 5.87 -6.59 -4.13
C ILE A 128 4.83 -7.65 -4.46
N SER A 129 3.60 -7.24 -4.74
CA SER A 129 2.50 -8.12 -5.12
C SER A 129 2.05 -7.89 -6.55
N TYR A 130 1.93 -8.98 -7.29
CA TYR A 130 1.23 -9.02 -8.57
C TYR A 130 -0.11 -9.76 -8.42
N PHE A 131 -0.63 -10.34 -9.49
CA PHE A 131 -1.89 -11.11 -9.53
C PHE A 131 -1.74 -12.33 -10.45
N ASP A 132 -2.65 -13.27 -10.34
CA ASP A 132 -2.75 -14.44 -11.23
C ASP A 132 -4.13 -14.53 -11.92
N LEU A 133 -5.00 -13.55 -11.65
CA LEU A 133 -6.27 -13.38 -12.30
C LEU A 133 -6.48 -11.91 -12.63
N ASP A 134 -6.35 -11.57 -13.91
CA ASP A 134 -6.67 -10.24 -14.41
C ASP A 134 -8.13 -10.21 -14.85
N THR A 135 -8.91 -9.29 -14.28
CA THR A 135 -10.29 -9.05 -14.71
C THR A 135 -10.35 -8.24 -16.00
N ASP A 136 -9.31 -7.49 -16.33
CA ASP A 136 -9.24 -6.54 -17.44
C ASP A 136 -10.34 -5.45 -17.35
N ASP A 137 -10.83 -5.16 -16.14
CA ASP A 137 -11.94 -4.23 -15.90
C ASP A 137 -11.62 -2.80 -16.37
N TYR A 138 -10.36 -2.39 -16.26
CA TYR A 138 -9.85 -1.08 -16.69
C TYR A 138 -9.97 -0.84 -18.21
N ASN A 139 -10.13 -1.89 -19.03
CA ASN A 139 -10.41 -1.81 -20.45
C ASN A 139 -11.89 -2.02 -20.78
N GLN A 140 -12.75 -2.38 -19.81
CA GLN A 140 -14.12 -2.83 -20.02
C GLN A 140 -15.15 -1.86 -19.41
N LEU A 141 -15.01 -0.55 -19.71
CA LEU A 141 -15.69 0.54 -19.04
C LEU A 141 -17.13 0.85 -19.54
N THR A 142 -17.72 0.03 -20.39
CA THR A 142 -19.11 0.20 -20.82
C THR A 142 -20.00 -0.95 -20.34
N ARG A 143 -21.31 -0.74 -20.34
CA ARG A 143 -22.29 -1.76 -19.89
C ARG A 143 -22.22 -3.05 -20.69
N GLU A 144 -21.91 -2.94 -21.98
CA GLU A 144 -21.74 -4.09 -22.88
C GLU A 144 -20.42 -4.80 -22.61
N ARG A 145 -19.36 -4.04 -22.37
CA ARG A 145 -18.00 -4.57 -22.24
C ARG A 145 -17.72 -5.14 -20.85
N ILE A 146 -18.37 -4.67 -19.79
CA ILE A 146 -18.14 -5.18 -18.43
C ILE A 146 -18.42 -6.70 -18.32
N GLU A 147 -19.23 -7.26 -19.22
CA GLU A 147 -19.45 -8.72 -19.28
C GLU A 147 -18.16 -9.48 -19.64
N VAL A 148 -17.21 -8.86 -20.34
CA VAL A 148 -15.90 -9.46 -20.61
C VAL A 148 -15.15 -9.62 -19.28
N ALA A 149 -15.07 -8.57 -18.47
CA ALA A 149 -14.40 -8.62 -17.15
C ALA A 149 -15.06 -9.67 -16.23
N LYS A 150 -16.39 -9.72 -16.20
CA LYS A 150 -17.13 -10.75 -15.45
C LYS A 150 -16.81 -12.16 -15.93
N ASN A 151 -16.70 -12.35 -17.24
CA ASN A 151 -16.37 -13.65 -17.81
C ASN A 151 -14.91 -14.02 -17.58
N ASN A 152 -13.97 -13.07 -17.61
CA ASN A 152 -12.59 -13.32 -17.25
C ASN A 152 -12.50 -13.90 -15.82
N PHE A 153 -13.21 -13.29 -14.86
CA PHE A 153 -13.26 -13.79 -13.50
C PHE A 153 -13.93 -15.17 -13.40
N ARG A 154 -15.14 -15.34 -14.00
CA ARG A 154 -15.85 -16.62 -13.99
C ARG A 154 -15.04 -17.75 -14.63
N ASN A 155 -14.40 -17.49 -15.75
CA ASN A 155 -13.61 -18.50 -16.48
C ASN A 155 -12.38 -18.95 -15.68
N ALA A 156 -11.81 -18.08 -14.84
CA ALA A 156 -10.69 -18.44 -13.98
C ALA A 156 -11.11 -19.17 -12.70
N VAL A 157 -12.30 -18.86 -12.15
CA VAL A 157 -12.76 -19.39 -10.86
C VAL A 157 -13.66 -20.63 -11.03
N ASN A 158 -14.52 -20.69 -12.03
CA ASN A 158 -15.45 -21.81 -12.21
C ASN A 158 -14.78 -23.17 -12.40
N PRO A 159 -13.68 -23.34 -13.15
CA PRO A 159 -12.99 -24.61 -13.25
C PRO A 159 -12.11 -24.92 -12.04
N ALA A 160 -11.83 -23.93 -11.18
CA ALA A 160 -10.91 -24.11 -10.06
C ALA A 160 -11.51 -24.99 -8.95
N ASN A 161 -10.66 -25.82 -8.34
CA ASN A 161 -11.05 -26.68 -7.23
C ASN A 161 -10.71 -25.99 -5.89
N PRO A 162 -11.69 -25.59 -5.07
CA PRO A 162 -11.43 -24.91 -3.80
C PRO A 162 -10.68 -25.78 -2.78
N ALA A 163 -10.68 -27.11 -2.92
CA ALA A 163 -9.91 -27.98 -2.02
C ALA A 163 -8.38 -27.87 -2.23
N THR A 164 -7.94 -27.42 -3.41
CA THR A 164 -6.51 -27.43 -3.78
C THR A 164 -6.00 -26.14 -4.39
N GLN A 165 -6.88 -25.22 -4.77
CA GLN A 165 -6.52 -24.02 -5.52
C GLN A 165 -6.96 -22.74 -4.79
N SER A 166 -6.28 -21.67 -5.14
CA SER A 166 -6.53 -20.29 -4.70
C SER A 166 -6.23 -19.34 -5.84
N LYS A 167 -6.72 -18.09 -5.76
CA LYS A 167 -6.50 -17.05 -6.77
C LYS A 167 -6.24 -15.69 -6.13
N LEU A 168 -5.49 -14.85 -6.84
CA LEU A 168 -5.27 -13.45 -6.51
C LEU A 168 -5.71 -12.59 -7.69
N ALA A 169 -6.86 -11.95 -7.55
CA ALA A 169 -7.51 -11.19 -8.62
C ALA A 169 -7.24 -9.69 -8.48
N ILE A 170 -7.06 -9.01 -9.62
CA ILE A 170 -7.00 -7.56 -9.72
C ILE A 170 -8.32 -7.00 -10.28
N ALA A 171 -8.74 -5.87 -9.74
CA ALA A 171 -9.82 -5.00 -10.22
C ALA A 171 -9.52 -3.55 -9.78
N HIS A 172 -10.35 -2.58 -10.17
CA HIS A 172 -10.14 -1.15 -9.86
C HIS A 172 -11.45 -0.53 -9.37
N ASP A 173 -11.53 -0.22 -8.08
CA ASP A 173 -12.76 0.33 -7.43
C ASP A 173 -13.07 1.78 -7.82
N ILE A 174 -12.19 2.40 -8.59
CA ILE A 174 -12.39 3.72 -9.19
C ILE A 174 -13.39 3.71 -10.36
N HIS A 175 -13.67 2.55 -10.93
CA HIS A 175 -14.62 2.39 -12.04
C HIS A 175 -16.01 2.01 -11.55
N GLU A 176 -17.03 2.77 -11.98
CA GLU A 176 -18.42 2.54 -11.57
C GLU A 176 -18.90 1.11 -11.84
N LEU A 177 -18.66 0.61 -13.04
CA LEU A 177 -19.12 -0.73 -13.42
C LEU A 177 -18.38 -1.85 -12.71
N THR A 178 -17.11 -1.65 -12.35
CA THR A 178 -16.38 -2.56 -11.48
C THR A 178 -16.99 -2.58 -10.09
N ALA A 179 -17.18 -1.41 -9.49
CA ALA A 179 -17.72 -1.29 -8.15
C ALA A 179 -19.17 -1.82 -8.06
N LEU A 180 -20.02 -1.48 -9.03
CA LEU A 180 -21.46 -1.79 -8.97
C LEU A 180 -21.83 -3.16 -9.55
N ASN A 181 -21.14 -3.61 -10.60
CA ASN A 181 -21.52 -4.81 -11.36
C ASN A 181 -20.52 -5.95 -11.22
N LEU A 182 -19.23 -5.71 -11.53
CA LEU A 182 -18.21 -6.76 -11.48
C LEU A 182 -18.02 -7.29 -10.07
N THR A 183 -17.97 -6.43 -9.06
CA THR A 183 -17.81 -6.82 -7.65
C THR A 183 -18.90 -7.79 -7.19
N VAL A 184 -20.16 -7.54 -7.57
CA VAL A 184 -21.29 -8.47 -7.28
C VAL A 184 -21.04 -9.83 -7.93
N THR A 185 -20.69 -9.83 -9.21
CA THR A 185 -20.39 -11.07 -9.95
C THR A 185 -19.24 -11.86 -9.33
N MET A 186 -18.17 -11.17 -8.91
CA MET A 186 -17.04 -11.81 -8.25
C MET A 186 -17.47 -12.49 -6.96
N ILE A 187 -18.18 -11.78 -6.08
CA ILE A 187 -18.68 -12.31 -4.80
C ILE A 187 -19.59 -13.51 -5.02
N GLU A 188 -20.62 -13.38 -5.88
CA GLU A 188 -21.57 -14.46 -6.19
C GLU A 188 -20.85 -15.70 -6.77
N THR A 189 -19.86 -15.49 -7.64
CA THR A 189 -19.07 -16.60 -8.21
C THR A 189 -18.32 -17.35 -7.12
N LEU A 190 -17.68 -16.62 -6.18
CA LEU A 190 -16.96 -17.26 -5.07
C LEU A 190 -17.93 -18.06 -4.17
N GLN A 191 -19.07 -17.49 -3.82
CA GLN A 191 -20.08 -18.15 -3.00
C GLN A 191 -20.60 -19.43 -3.67
N ALA A 192 -20.95 -19.34 -4.96
CA ALA A 192 -21.44 -20.48 -5.74
C ALA A 192 -20.41 -21.62 -5.87
N ARG A 193 -19.11 -21.27 -5.86
CA ARG A 193 -18.02 -22.24 -5.99
C ARG A 193 -17.43 -22.71 -4.66
N GLY A 194 -17.89 -22.17 -3.53
CA GLY A 194 -17.42 -22.51 -2.20
C GLY A 194 -16.04 -21.96 -1.85
N PHE A 195 -15.60 -20.92 -2.56
CA PHE A 195 -14.41 -20.15 -2.17
C PHE A 195 -14.74 -19.09 -1.12
N LYS A 196 -13.78 -18.77 -0.28
CA LYS A 196 -13.83 -17.63 0.65
C LYS A 196 -13.13 -16.42 0.04
N GLY A 197 -13.79 -15.28 0.04
CA GLY A 197 -13.16 -13.98 -0.25
C GLY A 197 -12.39 -13.50 0.97
N VAL A 198 -11.07 -13.38 0.86
CA VAL A 198 -10.16 -13.04 1.94
C VAL A 198 -9.20 -11.93 1.54
N THR A 199 -8.46 -11.37 2.50
CA THR A 199 -7.37 -10.43 2.19
C THR A 199 -6.22 -11.15 1.47
N MET A 200 -5.37 -10.39 0.80
CA MET A 200 -4.18 -10.94 0.17
C MET A 200 -3.24 -11.58 1.21
N GLY A 201 -3.01 -10.92 2.34
CA GLY A 201 -2.17 -11.46 3.40
C GLY A 201 -2.69 -12.81 3.90
N GLU A 202 -4.00 -12.94 4.15
CA GLU A 202 -4.60 -14.24 4.50
C GLU A 202 -4.45 -15.27 3.39
N CYS A 203 -4.66 -14.88 2.13
CA CYS A 203 -4.50 -15.76 0.97
C CYS A 203 -3.05 -16.25 0.80
N MET A 204 -2.08 -15.40 1.15
CA MET A 204 -0.66 -15.74 1.15
C MET A 204 -0.25 -16.62 2.34
N ASN A 205 -1.18 -16.88 3.27
CA ASN A 205 -0.95 -17.54 4.55
C ASN A 205 0.04 -16.78 5.44
N GLU A 206 -0.01 -15.44 5.37
CA GLU A 206 0.82 -14.55 6.15
C GLU A 206 0.06 -14.08 7.40
N PRO A 207 0.66 -14.14 8.60
CA PRO A 207 0.04 -13.61 9.81
C PRO A 207 -0.32 -12.13 9.67
N GLU A 208 -1.49 -11.73 10.20
CA GLU A 208 -1.95 -10.33 10.13
C GLU A 208 -0.94 -9.34 10.75
N ALA A 209 -0.20 -9.76 11.77
CA ALA A 209 0.85 -8.97 12.39
C ALA A 209 1.97 -8.53 11.40
N ASN A 210 2.11 -9.22 10.27
CA ASN A 210 3.11 -8.90 9.26
C ASN A 210 2.57 -8.02 8.12
N TRP A 211 1.25 -7.69 8.12
CA TRP A 211 0.68 -6.86 7.05
C TRP A 211 1.03 -5.38 7.20
N TYR A 212 1.44 -5.00 8.42
CA TYR A 212 1.81 -3.63 8.76
C TYR A 212 3.06 -3.60 9.63
N ARG A 213 3.80 -2.51 9.53
CA ARG A 213 4.89 -2.17 10.46
C ARG A 213 4.37 -1.15 11.47
N ASP A 214 4.77 -1.29 12.74
CA ASP A 214 4.43 -0.31 13.76
C ASP A 214 5.17 1.01 13.54
N SER A 215 4.47 2.11 13.80
CA SER A 215 5.05 3.45 13.78
C SER A 215 5.81 3.80 15.08
N THR A 216 5.76 2.95 16.09
CA THR A 216 6.56 3.10 17.31
C THR A 216 7.99 2.61 17.08
N PRO A 217 9.02 3.32 17.58
CA PRO A 217 10.39 2.84 17.52
C PRO A 217 10.48 1.46 18.19
N GLY A 218 10.76 0.43 17.40
CA GLY A 218 10.71 -0.95 17.86
C GLY A 218 11.70 -1.25 18.96
N THR A 219 11.23 -1.84 20.03
CA THR A 219 12.00 -2.63 21.00
C THR A 219 12.26 -4.03 20.45
N SER A 220 12.87 -4.17 19.28
CA SER A 220 13.44 -5.46 18.83
C SER A 220 14.37 -5.27 17.62
N ALA A 221 15.56 -4.78 17.87
CA ALA A 221 16.69 -5.04 16.98
C ALA A 221 17.60 -6.07 17.66
N PRO A 222 18.15 -7.07 16.96
CA PRO A 222 19.21 -7.89 17.52
C PRO A 222 20.42 -7.01 17.80
N SER A 223 20.87 -7.05 19.06
CA SER A 223 22.05 -6.34 19.56
C SER A 223 23.29 -6.66 18.72
N SER A 224 23.68 -5.76 17.85
CA SER A 224 25.07 -5.70 17.38
C SER A 224 25.74 -4.51 18.07
N THR A 225 26.59 -4.83 19.03
CA THR A 225 27.45 -3.90 19.74
C THR A 225 28.39 -3.23 18.76
N ARG A 226 28.12 -1.97 18.37
CA ARG A 226 29.13 -1.09 17.78
C ARG A 226 29.36 0.12 18.69
N VAL A 227 30.61 0.24 19.07
CA VAL A 227 31.18 1.32 19.88
C VAL A 227 30.97 2.66 19.15
N SER A 228 30.25 3.57 19.80
CA SER A 228 30.06 4.94 19.33
C SER A 228 31.25 5.78 19.82
N THR A 229 32.05 6.32 18.91
CA THR A 229 32.93 7.44 19.20
C THR A 229 32.13 8.74 19.04
N ALA A 230 31.91 9.44 20.14
CA ALA A 230 31.17 10.70 20.19
C ALA A 230 31.96 11.84 19.51
N GLY A 231 31.38 12.46 18.50
CA GLY A 231 31.77 13.77 17.96
C GLY A 231 30.88 14.88 18.57
N PRO A 232 31.26 16.14 18.48
CA PRO A 232 30.66 17.25 19.22
C PRO A 232 29.19 17.49 18.77
N THR A 233 28.33 17.58 19.77
CA THR A 233 26.86 17.73 19.62
C THR A 233 26.52 19.20 19.40
N SER A 234 26.19 19.59 18.19
CA SER A 234 25.41 20.80 17.94
C SER A 234 23.93 20.37 17.95
N THR A 235 23.13 20.96 18.81
CA THR A 235 21.68 20.75 18.84
C THR A 235 21.08 21.39 17.57
N PRO A 236 20.39 20.64 16.70
CA PRO A 236 19.76 21.23 15.53
C PRO A 236 18.66 22.20 15.97
N THR A 237 18.67 23.42 15.40
CA THR A 237 17.62 24.43 15.63
C THR A 237 16.65 24.40 14.45
N GLY A 238 15.42 23.98 14.69
CA GLY A 238 14.34 23.94 13.70
C GLY A 238 13.00 23.62 14.36
N THR A 239 11.91 23.80 13.64
CA THR A 239 10.58 23.40 14.10
C THR A 239 10.48 21.87 14.05
N VAL A 240 9.97 21.25 15.11
CA VAL A 240 9.74 19.80 15.11
C VAL A 240 8.72 19.44 14.03
N SER A 241 9.04 18.44 13.21
CA SER A 241 8.18 17.99 12.13
C SER A 241 6.81 17.52 12.63
N THR A 242 5.76 18.03 12.01
CA THR A 242 4.37 17.66 12.26
C THR A 242 3.71 16.92 11.09
N ASP A 243 4.40 16.85 9.95
CA ASP A 243 3.93 16.27 8.69
C ASP A 243 4.84 15.15 8.16
N GLY A 244 5.93 14.85 8.89
CA GLY A 244 6.88 13.79 8.51
C GLY A 244 8.01 14.23 7.60
N PHE A 245 8.03 15.52 7.18
CA PHE A 245 9.13 16.08 6.39
C PHE A 245 10.20 16.69 7.28
N CYS A 246 11.41 16.83 6.74
CA CYS A 246 12.56 17.41 7.45
C CYS A 246 13.57 18.00 6.46
N GLY A 247 14.48 18.83 6.97
CA GLY A 247 15.51 19.50 6.16
C GLY A 247 15.11 20.91 5.75
N THR A 248 15.96 21.53 4.90
CA THR A 248 15.79 22.90 4.40
C THR A 248 15.16 22.87 3.01
N GLY A 249 14.21 23.75 2.75
CA GLY A 249 13.59 23.89 1.43
C GLY A 249 12.05 23.86 1.46
N THR A 250 11.44 23.89 0.28
CA THR A 250 10.00 24.06 0.13
C THR A 250 9.15 22.94 0.75
N GLU A 251 9.64 21.72 0.78
CA GLU A 251 8.93 20.58 1.40
C GLU A 251 9.37 20.34 2.84
N GLY A 252 10.67 20.49 3.16
CA GLY A 252 11.22 20.33 4.52
C GLY A 252 10.87 21.46 5.48
N LYS A 253 10.47 22.63 5.01
CA LYS A 253 10.00 23.80 5.79
C LYS A 253 10.88 24.15 7.01
N ASP A 254 12.19 23.89 6.93
CA ASP A 254 13.14 24.03 8.05
C ASP A 254 12.74 23.20 9.28
N GLN A 255 12.18 22.02 9.05
CA GLN A 255 11.73 21.11 10.10
C GLN A 255 12.85 20.13 10.50
N ILE A 256 12.84 19.76 11.78
CA ILE A 256 13.70 18.72 12.35
C ILE A 256 12.88 17.52 12.80
N CYS A 257 13.47 16.34 12.66
CA CYS A 257 12.82 15.11 13.11
C CYS A 257 12.93 14.88 14.62
N LEU A 258 13.95 15.44 15.27
CA LEU A 258 14.21 15.20 16.69
C LEU A 258 13.00 15.61 17.54
N GLY A 259 12.38 14.62 18.19
CA GLY A 259 11.15 14.81 18.97
C GLY A 259 9.88 14.74 18.17
N SER A 260 9.92 14.47 16.85
CA SER A 260 8.73 14.26 16.05
C SER A 260 8.12 12.87 16.31
N VAL A 261 6.81 12.75 16.05
CA VAL A 261 6.10 11.44 16.12
C VAL A 261 6.48 10.51 14.97
N PHE A 262 7.19 11.01 13.96
CA PHE A 262 7.61 10.26 12.78
C PHE A 262 8.99 9.62 12.92
N GLY A 263 9.71 9.89 14.02
CA GLY A 263 11.07 9.43 14.27
C GLY A 263 12.04 10.59 14.45
N ASN A 264 13.25 10.30 14.95
CA ASN A 264 14.21 11.34 15.37
C ASN A 264 15.24 11.68 14.30
N CYS A 265 15.17 11.07 13.15
CA CYS A 265 16.20 11.18 12.13
C CYS A 265 15.61 11.63 10.80
N CYS A 266 16.35 12.46 10.05
CA CYS A 266 15.98 12.96 8.74
C CYS A 266 16.71 12.14 7.67
N SER A 267 15.98 11.54 6.73
CA SER A 267 16.58 10.84 5.60
C SER A 267 17.18 11.83 4.60
N GLN A 268 18.05 11.37 3.71
CA GLN A 268 18.59 12.19 2.61
C GLN A 268 17.49 12.72 1.66
N TYR A 269 16.30 12.14 1.70
CA TYR A 269 15.14 12.52 0.89
C TYR A 269 14.19 13.49 1.62
N GLY A 270 14.57 13.97 2.81
CA GLY A 270 13.78 14.96 3.56
C GLY A 270 12.62 14.40 4.36
N TYR A 271 12.66 13.12 4.75
CA TYR A 271 11.59 12.47 5.54
C TYR A 271 12.10 12.06 6.93
N CYS A 272 11.26 12.24 7.94
CA CYS A 272 11.54 11.75 9.29
C CYS A 272 11.30 10.25 9.39
N GLY A 273 12.25 9.52 10.00
CA GLY A 273 12.18 8.10 10.25
C GLY A 273 12.87 7.68 11.54
N SER A 274 12.65 6.43 11.96
CA SER A 274 13.22 5.86 13.20
C SER A 274 14.04 4.60 13.00
N SER A 275 14.13 4.07 11.77
CA SER A 275 14.87 2.84 11.46
C SER A 275 16.28 3.13 10.90
N VAL A 276 17.20 2.18 11.05
CA VAL A 276 18.54 2.28 10.42
C VAL A 276 18.52 2.20 8.89
N SER A 277 17.45 1.67 8.31
CA SER A 277 17.20 1.72 6.86
C SER A 277 16.93 3.14 6.36
N ASP A 278 16.43 4.03 7.23
CA ASP A 278 16.24 5.45 6.92
C ASP A 278 17.60 6.19 6.78
N PHE A 279 18.74 5.54 7.13
CA PHE A 279 20.04 6.21 7.37
C PHE A 279 21.26 5.55 6.72
N GLN A 280 21.12 4.67 5.73
CA GLN A 280 22.31 4.01 5.14
C GLN A 280 23.31 4.93 4.43
N TYR A 281 23.03 6.24 4.34
CA TYR A 281 23.97 7.22 3.82
C TYR A 281 24.07 8.43 4.74
N THR A 282 24.83 8.27 5.85
CA THR A 282 25.28 9.41 6.65
C THR A 282 26.47 10.08 5.99
N THR A 283 26.25 10.98 5.08
CA THR A 283 27.13 12.14 4.98
C THR A 283 26.41 13.28 5.72
N PRO A 284 27.08 13.94 6.69
CA PRO A 284 26.51 15.16 7.25
C PRO A 284 26.33 16.16 6.10
N TYR A 285 25.15 16.75 5.96
CA TYR A 285 24.98 17.90 5.10
C TYR A 285 26.00 18.95 5.52
N PRO A 286 26.85 19.46 4.62
CA PRO A 286 27.56 20.67 4.91
C PRO A 286 26.52 21.80 4.99
N PHE A 287 26.40 22.37 6.16
CA PHE A 287 25.74 23.65 6.32
C PHE A 287 26.72 24.70 5.76
N ASP A 288 26.42 25.29 4.62
CA ASP A 288 26.88 26.60 4.20
C ASP A 288 25.76 27.62 4.39
#